data_367db17b12c9442377abcb6809987654
#
_entry.id   367db17b12c9442377abcb6809987654
#
_cell.length_a   1.000
_cell.length_b   1.000
_cell.length_c   1.000
_cell.angle_alpha   90.00
_cell.angle_beta   90.00
_cell.angle_gamma   90.00
#
_symmetry.space_group_name_H-M   'P 1'
#
loop_
_entity.id
_entity.type
_entity.pdbx_description
1 polymer ?
#
loop_
_entity_poly.entity_id
_entity_poly.type
_entity_poly.pdbx_seq_one_letter_code
_entity_poly.pdbx_strand_id
1 'polypeptide(L)'
;MLQVTLDIFSGRPNPSWILDDEEAKEILKQVSNNRGIIATADSGYQGLGYRGIELELLSDEATETYNVPALFKIANGASLYESKALEIAERLISGMSNTTLRASGSDSVVDFSEDLQHQLLNHLGSLPTLDNSSQTDSNDLSIPEDIATKSVVTCQIERGAFNPNFWNNPAYIRANNCYNYAVNRRTNTFAQPGKATGRYPYPMECSSVTAAAMSDGARRRFDCLPESEKSRYLIALVVAPGADYHWYRSQKEGFWGHKPGRTAAKNVDNSGHVVLSPETCDRTSGFPSYTQFCGYFYRPNSIRVN
;
A
#
# COMPACT_ATOMS: atom_id res chain seq x y z
N MET A 1 -23.21 14.45 -0.41
CA MET A 1 -22.15 13.89 0.48
C MET A 1 -20.97 13.45 -0.36
N LEU A 2 -19.73 13.76 0.06
CA LEU A 2 -18.48 13.41 -0.61
C LEU A 2 -17.63 12.59 0.36
N GLN A 3 -17.30 11.35 -0.02
CA GLN A 3 -16.36 10.53 0.71
C GLN A 3 -14.94 10.78 0.19
N VAL A 4 -14.02 10.97 1.11
CA VAL A 4 -12.59 11.14 0.84
C VAL A 4 -11.85 9.91 1.33
N THR A 5 -10.93 9.37 0.55
CA THR A 5 -10.02 8.30 0.95
C THR A 5 -8.59 8.70 0.64
N LEU A 6 -7.74 8.72 1.66
CA LEU A 6 -6.30 8.90 1.51
C LEU A 6 -5.66 7.57 1.07
N ASP A 7 -5.27 7.46 -0.20
CA ASP A 7 -4.65 6.25 -0.73
C ASP A 7 -3.13 6.25 -0.48
N ILE A 8 -2.72 5.64 0.65
CA ILE A 8 -1.36 5.68 1.17
C ILE A 8 -0.83 4.32 1.64
N PHE A 9 -1.69 3.49 2.24
CA PHE A 9 -1.26 2.24 2.85
C PHE A 9 -1.28 1.07 1.86
N SER A 10 -0.38 0.14 2.07
CA SER A 10 -0.19 -1.06 1.27
C SER A 10 -0.74 -2.31 1.96
N GLY A 11 -0.55 -2.41 3.27
CA GLY A 11 -1.01 -3.51 4.10
C GLY A 11 -2.28 -3.17 4.86
N ARG A 12 -2.30 -2.04 5.54
CA ARG A 12 -3.44 -1.54 6.31
C ARG A 12 -4.55 -1.01 5.40
N PRO A 13 -5.81 -0.99 5.87
CA PRO A 13 -6.87 -0.22 5.22
C PRO A 13 -6.52 1.27 5.19
N ASN A 14 -6.81 1.92 4.07
CA ASN A 14 -6.64 3.36 3.94
C ASN A 14 -7.65 4.12 4.81
N PRO A 15 -7.27 5.27 5.40
CA PRO A 15 -8.21 6.12 6.11
C PRO A 15 -9.17 6.79 5.13
N SER A 16 -10.46 6.83 5.50
CA SER A 16 -11.51 7.51 4.77
C SER A 16 -12.43 8.28 5.72
N TRP A 17 -13.03 9.36 5.24
CA TRP A 17 -13.99 10.18 5.97
C TRP A 17 -15.00 10.82 5.02
N ILE A 18 -16.07 11.34 5.59
CA ILE A 18 -17.11 12.06 4.83
C ILE A 18 -16.98 13.54 5.17
N LEU A 19 -16.93 14.37 4.13
CA LEU A 19 -16.97 15.81 4.30
C LEU A 19 -18.41 16.28 4.62
N ASP A 20 -18.52 17.35 5.39
CA ASP A 20 -19.78 18.06 5.52
C ASP A 20 -20.22 18.68 4.17
N ASP A 21 -21.49 19.08 4.10
CA ASP A 21 -22.08 19.52 2.83
C ASP A 21 -21.45 20.81 2.30
N GLU A 22 -21.01 21.73 3.16
CA GLU A 22 -20.42 23.00 2.74
C GLU A 22 -18.99 22.78 2.23
N GLU A 23 -18.20 22.01 2.95
CA GLU A 23 -16.85 21.66 2.51
C GLU A 23 -16.86 20.83 1.22
N ALA A 24 -17.78 19.85 1.12
CA ALA A 24 -17.96 19.05 -0.08
C ALA A 24 -18.30 19.92 -1.32
N LYS A 25 -19.22 20.87 -1.18
CA LYS A 25 -19.58 21.81 -2.26
C LYS A 25 -18.38 22.66 -2.69
N GLU A 26 -17.62 23.16 -1.73
CA GLU A 26 -16.44 23.98 -2.03
C GLU A 26 -15.38 23.20 -2.78
N ILE A 27 -15.04 21.97 -2.31
CA ILE A 27 -14.08 21.09 -2.97
C ILE A 27 -14.54 20.73 -4.38
N LEU A 28 -15.80 20.30 -4.54
CA LEU A 28 -16.35 19.94 -5.86
C LEU A 28 -16.35 21.13 -6.84
N LYS A 29 -16.64 22.35 -6.37
CA LYS A 29 -16.54 23.55 -7.19
C LYS A 29 -15.09 23.82 -7.62
N GLN A 30 -14.11 23.68 -6.73
CA GLN A 30 -12.71 23.85 -7.07
C GLN A 30 -12.25 22.80 -8.09
N VAL A 31 -12.61 21.53 -7.91
CA VAL A 31 -12.28 20.44 -8.84
C VAL A 31 -12.96 20.66 -10.20
N SER A 32 -14.25 21.02 -10.21
CA SER A 32 -15.00 21.30 -11.44
C SER A 32 -14.40 22.43 -12.27
N ASN A 33 -13.89 23.48 -11.59
CA ASN A 33 -13.21 24.60 -12.24
C ASN A 33 -11.79 24.27 -12.74
N ASN A 34 -11.17 23.19 -12.23
CA ASN A 34 -9.81 22.77 -12.56
C ASN A 34 -9.79 21.31 -13.04
N ARG A 35 -10.57 20.99 -14.03
CA ARG A 35 -10.81 19.59 -14.48
C ARG A 35 -9.55 18.81 -14.86
N GLY A 36 -8.47 19.50 -15.22
CA GLY A 36 -7.17 18.89 -15.51
C GLY A 36 -6.59 18.07 -14.35
N ILE A 37 -6.98 18.39 -13.10
CA ILE A 37 -6.51 17.67 -11.90
C ILE A 37 -7.23 16.33 -11.67
N ILE A 38 -8.31 16.06 -12.40
CA ILE A 38 -9.11 14.84 -12.26
C ILE A 38 -8.39 13.68 -12.95
N ALA A 39 -8.09 12.64 -12.20
CA ALA A 39 -7.50 11.42 -12.69
C ALA A 39 -8.40 10.22 -12.42
N THR A 40 -8.29 9.16 -13.22
CA THR A 40 -9.02 7.92 -12.94
C THR A 40 -8.47 7.26 -11.68
N ALA A 41 -9.33 6.52 -10.95
CA ALA A 41 -8.95 5.87 -9.70
C ALA A 41 -7.75 4.89 -9.83
N ASP A 42 -7.53 4.35 -11.02
CA ASP A 42 -6.49 3.37 -11.30
C ASP A 42 -5.24 3.96 -12.00
N SER A 43 -5.19 5.30 -12.17
CA SER A 43 -4.05 5.98 -12.83
C SER A 43 -3.05 6.55 -11.82
N GLY A 44 -1.95 7.11 -12.34
CA GLY A 44 -0.89 7.76 -11.57
C GLY A 44 0.06 6.77 -10.91
N TYR A 45 0.69 7.22 -9.82
CA TYR A 45 1.66 6.42 -9.09
C TYR A 45 1.02 5.17 -8.46
N GLN A 46 1.63 4.01 -8.66
CA GLN A 46 1.12 2.71 -8.22
C GLN A 46 2.09 1.98 -7.27
N GLY A 47 3.14 2.66 -6.78
CA GLY A 47 4.16 2.12 -5.89
C GLY A 47 3.71 2.01 -4.43
N LEU A 48 4.70 1.76 -3.57
CA LEU A 48 4.53 1.81 -2.11
C LEU A 48 4.51 3.28 -1.66
N GLY A 49 3.56 3.62 -0.78
CA GLY A 49 3.40 4.95 -0.24
C GLY A 49 2.22 5.72 -0.82
N TYR A 50 2.26 7.05 -0.74
CA TYR A 50 1.18 7.95 -1.16
C TYR A 50 0.86 7.84 -2.64
N ARG A 51 -0.40 7.63 -2.96
CA ARG A 51 -0.94 7.41 -4.31
C ARG A 51 -2.08 8.36 -4.66
N GLY A 52 -2.26 9.42 -3.88
CA GLY A 52 -3.29 10.46 -4.11
C GLY A 52 -4.46 10.41 -3.14
N ILE A 53 -5.38 11.33 -3.36
CA ILE A 53 -6.67 11.41 -2.67
C ILE A 53 -7.76 10.90 -3.62
N GLU A 54 -8.50 9.91 -3.19
CA GLU A 54 -9.66 9.39 -3.90
C GLU A 54 -10.93 10.09 -3.38
N LEU A 55 -11.74 10.58 -4.29
CA LEU A 55 -12.99 11.29 -4.03
C LEU A 55 -14.14 10.49 -4.64
N GLU A 56 -15.12 10.12 -3.80
CA GLU A 56 -16.29 9.34 -4.19
C GLU A 56 -17.57 10.12 -3.85
N LEU A 57 -18.36 10.45 -4.89
CA LEU A 57 -19.65 11.07 -4.74
C LEU A 57 -20.71 10.04 -4.36
N LEU A 58 -21.38 10.26 -3.24
CA LEU A 58 -22.40 9.36 -2.71
C LEU A 58 -23.82 9.68 -3.23
N SER A 59 -23.94 10.59 -4.22
CA SER A 59 -25.21 10.89 -4.90
C SER A 59 -24.99 11.22 -6.38
N ASP A 60 -25.87 10.74 -7.22
CA ASP A 60 -25.85 10.99 -8.67
C ASP A 60 -26.12 12.47 -9.02
N GLU A 61 -26.95 13.17 -8.24
CA GLU A 61 -27.24 14.59 -8.40
C GLU A 61 -25.97 15.47 -8.34
N ALA A 62 -25.04 15.15 -7.43
CA ALA A 62 -23.77 15.88 -7.32
C ALA A 62 -22.88 15.63 -8.56
N THR A 63 -22.90 14.43 -9.12
CA THR A 63 -22.17 14.09 -10.34
C THR A 63 -22.64 14.95 -11.52
N GLU A 64 -23.93 15.11 -11.69
CA GLU A 64 -24.51 15.94 -12.74
C GLU A 64 -24.27 17.44 -12.48
N THR A 65 -24.48 17.91 -11.25
CA THR A 65 -24.35 19.31 -10.87
C THR A 65 -22.94 19.85 -11.10
N TYR A 66 -21.91 19.10 -10.71
CA TYR A 66 -20.51 19.51 -10.85
C TYR A 66 -19.84 18.96 -12.10
N ASN A 67 -20.53 18.10 -12.85
CA ASN A 67 -20.03 17.43 -14.06
C ASN A 67 -18.65 16.79 -13.83
N VAL A 68 -18.51 16.00 -12.75
CA VAL A 68 -17.33 15.23 -12.37
C VAL A 68 -17.66 13.73 -12.29
N PRO A 69 -16.71 12.82 -12.47
CA PRO A 69 -16.97 11.39 -12.29
C PRO A 69 -17.45 11.06 -10.86
N ALA A 70 -18.25 10.01 -10.71
CA ALA A 70 -18.68 9.54 -9.39
C ALA A 70 -17.51 9.11 -8.50
N LEU A 71 -16.45 8.60 -9.10
CA LEU A 71 -15.20 8.18 -8.43
C LEU A 71 -14.01 8.67 -9.24
N PHE A 72 -13.09 9.41 -8.60
CA PHE A 72 -11.87 9.90 -9.22
C PHE A 72 -10.76 10.14 -8.20
N LYS A 73 -9.54 10.39 -8.67
CA LYS A 73 -8.39 10.78 -7.85
C LYS A 73 -7.90 12.17 -8.19
N ILE A 74 -7.26 12.81 -7.21
CA ILE A 74 -6.47 14.02 -7.38
C ILE A 74 -5.09 13.84 -6.74
N ALA A 75 -4.12 14.66 -7.11
CA ALA A 75 -2.77 14.66 -6.57
C ALA A 75 -2.11 13.25 -6.55
N ASN A 76 -2.28 12.50 -7.64
CA ASN A 76 -1.80 11.12 -7.79
C ASN A 76 -0.66 10.98 -8.81
N GLY A 77 0.01 12.08 -9.16
CA GLY A 77 1.08 12.10 -10.17
C GLY A 77 2.21 11.12 -9.86
N ALA A 78 2.77 10.50 -10.89
CA ALA A 78 3.91 9.59 -10.74
C ALA A 78 5.23 10.34 -10.52
N SER A 79 5.42 11.49 -11.18
CA SER A 79 6.64 12.30 -11.13
C SER A 79 6.39 13.79 -10.89
N LEU A 80 5.33 14.34 -11.47
CA LEU A 80 4.96 15.74 -11.37
C LEU A 80 3.52 15.89 -10.89
N TYR A 81 3.26 16.91 -10.09
CA TYR A 81 1.95 17.22 -9.53
C TYR A 81 1.49 18.60 -9.99
N GLU A 82 0.22 18.75 -10.24
CA GLU A 82 -0.39 20.07 -10.44
C GLU A 82 -0.56 20.76 -9.09
N SER A 83 -0.09 22.01 -8.98
CA SER A 83 -0.10 22.80 -7.72
C SER A 83 -1.49 22.89 -7.10
N LYS A 84 -2.53 23.03 -7.93
CA LYS A 84 -3.92 23.10 -7.46
C LYS A 84 -4.40 21.75 -6.88
N ALA A 85 -3.96 20.64 -7.43
CA ALA A 85 -4.27 19.31 -6.89
C ALA A 85 -3.63 19.09 -5.52
N LEU A 86 -2.37 19.53 -5.35
CA LEU A 86 -1.68 19.46 -4.06
C LEU A 86 -2.33 20.37 -3.01
N GLU A 87 -2.69 21.61 -3.36
CA GLU A 87 -3.40 22.55 -2.47
C GLU A 87 -4.69 21.92 -1.90
N ILE A 88 -5.50 21.30 -2.77
CA ILE A 88 -6.73 20.61 -2.34
C ILE A 88 -6.39 19.40 -1.46
N ALA A 89 -5.38 18.61 -1.82
CA ALA A 89 -4.95 17.45 -1.04
C ALA A 89 -4.46 17.85 0.36
N GLU A 90 -3.63 18.87 0.46
CA GLU A 90 -3.13 19.41 1.73
C GLU A 90 -4.28 19.91 2.63
N ARG A 91 -5.25 20.61 2.04
CA ARG A 91 -6.44 21.06 2.77
C ARG A 91 -7.24 19.89 3.33
N LEU A 92 -7.52 18.87 2.51
CA LEU A 92 -8.26 17.67 2.90
C LEU A 92 -7.53 16.89 4.01
N ILE A 93 -6.23 16.72 3.88
CA ILE A 93 -5.40 16.04 4.88
C ILE A 93 -5.35 16.84 6.19
N SER A 94 -5.22 18.16 6.13
CA SER A 94 -5.23 19.02 7.32
C SER A 94 -6.56 18.95 8.07
N GLY A 95 -7.67 18.75 7.38
CA GLY A 95 -9.01 18.59 7.97
C GLY A 95 -9.23 17.24 8.66
N MET A 96 -8.39 16.24 8.44
CA MET A 96 -8.55 14.88 8.99
C MET A 96 -8.63 14.85 10.52
N SER A 97 -7.90 15.72 11.22
CA SER A 97 -7.84 15.77 12.68
C SER A 97 -9.19 16.09 13.34
N ASN A 98 -10.13 16.66 12.59
CA ASN A 98 -11.45 17.08 13.07
C ASN A 98 -12.55 16.05 12.78
N THR A 99 -12.21 14.87 12.28
CA THR A 99 -13.19 13.88 11.87
C THR A 99 -12.82 12.47 12.33
N THR A 100 -13.82 11.59 12.37
CA THR A 100 -13.59 10.16 12.64
C THR A 100 -13.16 9.46 11.35
N LEU A 101 -11.93 8.96 11.34
CA LEU A 101 -11.40 8.20 10.22
C LEU A 101 -11.88 6.76 10.26
N ARG A 102 -12.35 6.25 9.13
CA ARG A 102 -12.80 4.87 8.93
C ARG A 102 -11.88 4.12 7.98
N ALA A 103 -11.85 2.81 8.10
CA ALA A 103 -11.19 1.96 7.12
C ALA A 103 -11.94 2.03 5.78
N SER A 104 -11.26 2.30 4.68
CA SER A 104 -11.91 2.39 3.37
C SER A 104 -12.66 1.09 3.04
N GLY A 105 -13.96 1.22 2.80
CA GLY A 105 -14.86 0.07 2.57
C GLY A 105 -15.33 -0.66 3.84
N SER A 106 -15.18 -0.06 5.03
CA SER A 106 -15.61 -0.64 6.32
C SER A 106 -15.94 0.47 7.32
N ASP A 107 -16.80 0.17 8.29
CA ASP A 107 -17.12 1.08 9.40
C ASP A 107 -16.09 1.06 10.55
N SER A 108 -15.04 0.26 10.44
CA SER A 108 -13.99 0.18 11.45
C SER A 108 -13.19 1.49 11.52
N VAL A 109 -12.96 1.98 12.73
CA VAL A 109 -12.13 3.18 12.96
C VAL A 109 -10.67 2.87 12.64
N VAL A 110 -10.00 3.80 11.95
CA VAL A 110 -8.57 3.73 11.62
C VAL A 110 -7.84 4.80 12.39
N ASP A 111 -6.75 4.40 13.03
CA ASP A 111 -5.81 5.33 13.64
C ASP A 111 -4.84 5.89 12.59
N PHE A 112 -4.74 7.22 12.52
CA PHE A 112 -3.78 7.96 11.71
C PHE A 112 -3.20 9.05 12.60
N SER A 113 -1.99 8.84 13.11
CA SER A 113 -1.40 9.73 14.11
C SER A 113 -1.13 11.14 13.56
N GLU A 114 -1.17 12.13 14.44
CA GLU A 114 -0.82 13.52 14.08
C GLU A 114 0.59 13.63 13.52
N ASP A 115 1.55 12.86 14.07
CA ASP A 115 2.92 12.81 13.56
C ASP A 115 2.96 12.32 12.09
N LEU A 116 2.21 11.27 11.75
CA LEU A 116 2.14 10.76 10.39
C LEU A 116 1.46 11.76 9.44
N GLN A 117 0.43 12.47 9.92
CA GLN A 117 -0.22 13.55 9.18
C GLN A 117 0.74 14.70 8.88
N HIS A 118 1.48 15.15 9.88
CA HIS A 118 2.51 16.20 9.73
C HIS A 118 3.61 15.79 8.74
N GLN A 119 4.11 14.56 8.85
CA GLN A 119 5.11 14.05 7.92
C GLN A 119 4.56 13.94 6.48
N LEU A 120 3.31 13.54 6.31
CA LEU A 120 2.66 13.50 4.99
C LEU A 120 2.52 14.90 4.39
N LEU A 121 2.08 15.90 5.16
CA LEU A 121 1.99 17.28 4.69
C LEU A 121 3.36 17.84 4.28
N ASN A 122 4.40 17.58 5.04
CA ASN A 122 5.78 17.94 4.68
C ASN A 122 6.24 17.23 3.40
N HIS A 123 5.88 15.94 3.24
CA HIS A 123 6.19 15.21 2.01
C HIS A 123 5.48 15.83 0.79
N LEU A 124 4.20 16.16 0.89
CA LEU A 124 3.45 16.80 -0.21
C LEU A 124 4.07 18.14 -0.60
N GLY A 125 4.44 18.97 0.38
CA GLY A 125 5.12 20.26 0.13
C GLY A 125 6.51 20.12 -0.53
N SER A 126 7.14 18.94 -0.49
CA SER A 126 8.42 18.64 -1.14
C SER A 126 8.29 18.01 -2.52
N LEU A 127 7.08 17.66 -2.95
CA LEU A 127 6.89 17.02 -4.26
C LEU A 127 7.16 17.99 -5.41
N PRO A 128 7.81 17.53 -6.50
CA PRO A 128 8.04 18.37 -7.67
C PRO A 128 6.72 18.70 -8.35
N THR A 129 6.46 19.99 -8.55
CA THR A 129 5.28 20.48 -9.27
C THR A 129 5.59 20.75 -10.73
N LEU A 130 4.56 20.80 -11.58
CA LEU A 130 4.70 21.14 -13.01
C LEU A 130 5.35 22.52 -13.22
N ASP A 131 5.21 23.43 -12.25
CA ASP A 131 5.68 24.79 -12.34
C ASP A 131 7.17 24.97 -11.96
N ASN A 132 7.82 23.92 -11.37
CA ASN A 132 9.17 23.98 -10.81
C ASN A 132 10.06 22.78 -11.17
N SER A 133 10.24 22.48 -12.48
CA SER A 133 11.13 21.40 -12.90
C SER A 133 12.60 21.86 -13.05
N SER A 134 13.44 21.62 -12.05
CA SER A 134 14.89 21.59 -12.19
C SER A 134 15.42 20.21 -11.78
N GLN A 135 16.21 19.62 -12.69
CA GLN A 135 16.79 18.28 -12.60
C GLN A 135 17.81 18.17 -11.46
N THR A 136 17.81 17.04 -10.75
CA THR A 136 18.96 16.62 -9.93
C THR A 136 19.33 15.17 -10.23
N ASP A 137 20.64 15.00 -10.47
CA ASP A 137 21.32 13.78 -10.87
C ASP A 137 21.41 12.73 -9.75
N SER A 138 21.44 11.48 -10.19
CA SER A 138 21.60 10.26 -9.38
C SER A 138 23.06 9.99 -9.02
N ASN A 139 23.34 9.55 -7.81
CA ASN A 139 24.62 8.99 -7.40
C ASN A 139 24.53 7.54 -6.95
N ASP A 140 25.52 6.80 -7.43
CA ASP A 140 25.88 5.42 -7.33
C ASP A 140 26.16 4.95 -5.88
N LEU A 141 25.74 3.73 -5.51
CA LEU A 141 26.03 3.10 -4.21
C LEU A 141 26.63 1.70 -4.39
N SER A 142 27.85 1.57 -3.96
CA SER A 142 28.63 0.34 -3.87
C SER A 142 28.21 -0.55 -2.70
N ILE A 143 28.21 -1.87 -2.93
CA ILE A 143 27.81 -2.94 -2.01
C ILE A 143 29.04 -3.45 -1.25
N PRO A 144 28.97 -3.69 0.07
CA PRO A 144 29.93 -4.52 0.79
C PRO A 144 29.44 -5.97 0.89
N GLU A 145 30.28 -6.91 0.48
CA GLU A 145 30.12 -8.34 0.75
C GLU A 145 30.69 -8.68 2.13
N ASP A 146 29.89 -9.39 2.93
CA ASP A 146 30.42 -10.17 4.06
C ASP A 146 29.70 -11.51 4.15
N ILE A 147 30.44 -12.59 3.88
CA ILE A 147 29.97 -13.98 3.88
C ILE A 147 30.41 -14.64 5.16
N ALA A 148 29.51 -14.83 6.11
CA ALA A 148 29.69 -15.74 7.23
C ALA A 148 29.08 -17.11 6.91
N THR A 149 29.88 -18.13 6.85
CA THR A 149 29.47 -19.54 6.65
C THR A 149 28.75 -20.08 7.88
N LYS A 150 27.40 -20.13 7.80
CA LYS A 150 26.56 -20.92 8.72
C LYS A 150 26.06 -22.17 8.01
N SER A 151 25.92 -23.28 8.73
CA SER A 151 25.35 -24.52 8.21
C SER A 151 24.01 -24.25 7.50
N VAL A 152 23.94 -24.59 6.22
CA VAL A 152 22.79 -24.31 5.39
C VAL A 152 21.70 -25.34 5.65
N VAL A 153 20.66 -24.96 6.41
CA VAL A 153 19.43 -25.74 6.46
C VAL A 153 18.62 -25.39 5.20
N THR A 154 18.50 -26.34 4.28
CA THR A 154 17.74 -26.17 3.04
C THR A 154 16.31 -26.66 3.26
N CYS A 155 15.38 -25.72 3.44
CA CYS A 155 13.95 -26.03 3.47
C CYS A 155 13.37 -26.12 2.06
N GLN A 156 12.53 -27.12 1.82
CA GLN A 156 11.80 -27.23 0.56
C GLN A 156 10.65 -26.24 0.50
N ILE A 157 10.56 -25.52 -0.62
CA ILE A 157 9.49 -24.55 -0.91
C ILE A 157 8.94 -24.77 -2.32
N GLU A 158 7.71 -24.43 -2.52
CA GLU A 158 7.11 -24.28 -3.84
C GLU A 158 7.16 -22.81 -4.27
N ARG A 159 7.33 -22.59 -5.57
CA ARG A 159 7.23 -21.25 -6.17
C ARG A 159 6.10 -21.27 -7.19
N GLY A 160 5.06 -20.50 -6.95
CA GLY A 160 3.98 -20.29 -7.91
C GLY A 160 4.41 -19.42 -9.08
N ALA A 161 3.84 -19.64 -10.26
CA ALA A 161 4.03 -18.73 -11.37
C ALA A 161 3.45 -17.34 -11.06
N PHE A 162 4.06 -16.29 -11.62
CA PHE A 162 3.53 -14.94 -11.53
C PHE A 162 2.25 -14.84 -12.35
N ASN A 163 1.12 -14.65 -11.68
CA ASN A 163 -0.19 -14.55 -12.31
C ASN A 163 -0.89 -13.24 -11.92
N PRO A 164 -0.50 -12.09 -12.50
CA PRO A 164 -1.11 -10.81 -12.20
C PRO A 164 -2.61 -10.77 -12.56
N ASN A 165 -3.05 -11.42 -13.63
CA ASN A 165 -4.44 -11.41 -14.09
C ASN A 165 -5.42 -11.95 -13.02
N PHE A 166 -4.99 -12.93 -12.23
CA PHE A 166 -5.79 -13.44 -11.12
C PHE A 166 -6.05 -12.37 -10.05
N TRP A 167 -5.09 -11.45 -9.83
CA TRP A 167 -5.15 -10.41 -8.82
C TRP A 167 -5.70 -9.08 -9.32
N ASN A 168 -5.50 -8.78 -10.61
CA ASN A 168 -5.74 -7.46 -11.21
C ASN A 168 -7.14 -7.36 -11.86
N ASN A 169 -7.98 -8.36 -11.68
CA ASN A 169 -9.37 -8.29 -12.14
C ASN A 169 -10.10 -7.14 -11.41
N PRO A 170 -10.76 -6.21 -12.13
CA PRO A 170 -11.45 -5.05 -11.55
C PRO A 170 -12.41 -5.39 -10.41
N ALA A 171 -13.08 -6.54 -10.45
CA ALA A 171 -13.99 -6.98 -9.41
C ALA A 171 -13.32 -7.28 -8.05
N TYR A 172 -12.00 -7.52 -8.03
CA TYR A 172 -11.29 -8.03 -6.85
C TYR A 172 -10.05 -7.23 -6.48
N ILE A 173 -9.51 -6.44 -7.41
CA ILE A 173 -8.23 -5.74 -7.24
C ILE A 173 -8.22 -4.85 -5.99
N ARG A 174 -9.32 -4.16 -5.69
CA ARG A 174 -9.44 -3.23 -4.57
C ARG A 174 -9.77 -3.93 -3.23
N ALA A 175 -10.22 -5.18 -3.28
CA ALA A 175 -10.63 -5.95 -2.11
C ALA A 175 -9.53 -6.85 -1.53
N ASN A 176 -8.32 -6.84 -2.13
CA ASN A 176 -7.19 -7.64 -1.69
C ASN A 176 -5.93 -6.79 -1.61
N ASN A 177 -5.07 -7.07 -0.64
CA ASN A 177 -3.85 -6.33 -0.36
C ASN A 177 -2.57 -7.18 -0.54
N CYS A 178 -1.43 -6.66 -0.04
CA CYS A 178 -0.15 -7.34 -0.09
C CYS A 178 -0.13 -8.66 0.71
N TYR A 179 -0.84 -8.73 1.84
CA TYR A 179 -0.90 -9.96 2.64
C TYR A 179 -1.69 -11.06 1.93
N ASN A 180 -2.86 -10.73 1.36
CA ASN A 180 -3.60 -11.65 0.49
C ASN A 180 -2.70 -12.22 -0.61
N TYR A 181 -1.94 -11.34 -1.30
CA TYR A 181 -1.04 -11.72 -2.38
C TYR A 181 0.09 -12.63 -1.90
N ALA A 182 0.76 -12.25 -0.82
CA ALA A 182 1.90 -13.01 -0.29
C ALA A 182 1.49 -14.41 0.15
N VAL A 183 0.37 -14.53 0.88
CA VAL A 183 -0.12 -15.83 1.33
C VAL A 183 -0.89 -16.60 0.24
N ASN A 184 -1.03 -16.03 -0.95
CA ASN A 184 -1.76 -16.60 -2.09
C ASN A 184 -3.20 -17.02 -1.76
N ARG A 185 -3.93 -16.15 -1.04
CA ARG A 185 -5.33 -16.33 -0.65
C ARG A 185 -6.15 -15.08 -1.01
N ARG A 186 -6.95 -15.16 -2.07
CA ARG A 186 -7.87 -14.09 -2.45
C ARG A 186 -9.16 -14.24 -1.63
N THR A 187 -9.23 -13.53 -0.51
CA THR A 187 -10.39 -13.58 0.41
C THR A 187 -11.43 -12.51 0.12
N ASN A 188 -11.02 -11.44 -0.59
CA ASN A 188 -11.81 -10.22 -0.82
C ASN A 188 -12.20 -9.50 0.49
N THR A 189 -11.39 -9.63 1.53
CA THR A 189 -11.60 -9.01 2.85
C THR A 189 -10.54 -7.97 3.20
N PHE A 190 -9.60 -7.70 2.30
CA PHE A 190 -8.42 -6.87 2.59
C PHE A 190 -7.68 -7.38 3.83
N ALA A 191 -7.24 -8.62 3.76
CA ALA A 191 -6.78 -9.43 4.88
C ALA A 191 -5.69 -8.76 5.71
N GLN A 192 -5.78 -8.92 7.04
CA GLN A 192 -4.81 -8.38 7.97
C GLN A 192 -4.10 -9.52 8.72
N PRO A 193 -2.75 -9.48 8.88
CA PRO A 193 -2.04 -10.44 9.71
C PRO A 193 -2.66 -10.51 11.11
N GLY A 194 -2.88 -11.72 11.61
CA GLY A 194 -3.42 -11.96 12.93
C GLY A 194 -4.92 -11.74 13.10
N LYS A 195 -5.61 -11.15 12.10
CA LYS A 195 -7.06 -10.92 12.19
C LYS A 195 -7.84 -12.22 12.39
N ALA A 196 -7.47 -13.29 11.67
CA ALA A 196 -8.09 -14.61 11.79
C ALA A 196 -7.90 -15.27 13.16
N THR A 197 -6.96 -14.79 13.97
CA THR A 197 -6.59 -15.31 15.29
C THR A 197 -6.80 -14.31 16.43
N GLY A 198 -7.30 -13.11 16.13
CA GLY A 198 -7.53 -12.06 17.12
C GLY A 198 -6.25 -11.34 17.57
N ARG A 199 -5.11 -11.54 16.89
CA ARG A 199 -3.81 -10.92 17.24
C ARG A 199 -3.42 -9.86 16.23
N TYR A 200 -4.00 -8.68 16.35
CA TYR A 200 -3.72 -7.55 15.46
C TYR A 200 -2.28 -7.03 15.59
N PRO A 201 -1.63 -6.60 14.49
CA PRO A 201 -0.28 -6.07 14.51
C PRO A 201 -0.26 -4.63 15.06
N TYR A 202 0.03 -4.47 16.35
CA TYR A 202 0.17 -3.18 16.99
C TYR A 202 1.24 -3.22 18.09
N PRO A 203 2.13 -2.23 18.24
CA PRO A 203 2.37 -1.11 17.30
C PRO A 203 2.83 -1.60 15.91
N MET A 204 2.83 -0.69 14.90
CA MET A 204 3.22 -1.05 13.55
C MET A 204 4.74 -1.17 13.42
N GLU A 205 5.28 -2.33 13.76
CA GLU A 205 6.69 -2.68 13.83
C GLU A 205 6.94 -4.10 13.35
N CYS A 206 8.20 -4.42 12.99
CA CYS A 206 8.59 -5.77 12.58
C CYS A 206 8.16 -6.86 13.57
N SER A 207 8.36 -6.63 14.86
CA SER A 207 8.02 -7.58 15.94
C SER A 207 6.53 -7.91 15.96
N SER A 208 5.68 -6.90 15.91
CA SER A 208 4.22 -7.03 16.01
C SER A 208 3.61 -7.65 14.77
N VAL A 209 4.01 -7.18 13.57
CA VAL A 209 3.51 -7.73 12.32
C VAL A 209 3.98 -9.18 12.13
N THR A 210 5.22 -9.50 12.50
CA THR A 210 5.73 -10.87 12.53
C THR A 210 4.91 -11.75 13.46
N ALA A 211 4.68 -11.31 14.70
CA ALA A 211 3.92 -12.08 15.68
C ALA A 211 2.47 -12.33 15.23
N ALA A 212 1.85 -11.34 14.60
CA ALA A 212 0.52 -11.45 14.02
C ALA A 212 0.49 -12.50 12.88
N ALA A 213 1.40 -12.40 11.91
CA ALA A 213 1.49 -13.37 10.81
C ALA A 213 1.84 -14.81 11.30
N MET A 214 2.70 -14.93 12.32
CA MET A 214 3.00 -16.23 12.92
C MET A 214 1.78 -16.83 13.65
N SER A 215 0.93 -16.03 14.26
CA SER A 215 -0.33 -16.50 14.84
C SER A 215 -1.30 -17.04 13.79
N ASP A 216 -1.27 -16.52 12.57
CA ASP A 216 -2.02 -17.05 11.42
C ASP A 216 -1.43 -18.39 10.91
N GLY A 217 -0.18 -18.70 11.24
CA GLY A 217 0.49 -19.93 10.85
C GLY A 217 1.81 -19.74 10.08
N ALA A 218 2.21 -18.51 9.74
CA ALA A 218 3.52 -18.28 9.13
C ALA A 218 4.66 -18.81 10.02
N ARG A 219 5.78 -19.23 9.41
CA ARG A 219 6.97 -19.73 10.12
C ARG A 219 8.21 -18.95 9.70
N ARG A 220 9.16 -18.80 10.61
CA ARG A 220 10.43 -18.17 10.29
C ARG A 220 11.22 -19.02 9.29
N ARG A 221 12.13 -18.38 8.56
CA ARG A 221 12.92 -18.97 7.48
C ARG A 221 13.63 -20.28 7.84
N PHE A 222 14.00 -20.50 9.09
CA PHE A 222 14.73 -21.69 9.50
C PHE A 222 13.84 -22.83 10.06
N ASP A 223 12.53 -22.58 10.19
CA ASP A 223 11.53 -23.56 10.61
C ASP A 223 10.92 -24.23 9.38
N CYS A 224 11.57 -25.27 8.87
CA CYS A 224 11.09 -25.97 7.68
C CYS A 224 9.68 -26.55 7.89
N LEU A 225 8.82 -26.33 6.90
CA LEU A 225 7.47 -26.87 6.88
C LEU A 225 7.45 -28.31 6.36
N PRO A 226 6.65 -29.21 6.95
CA PRO A 226 6.51 -30.58 6.46
C PRO A 226 5.82 -30.65 5.10
N GLU A 227 5.88 -31.81 4.43
CA GLU A 227 5.25 -32.04 3.12
C GLU A 227 3.72 -31.87 3.15
N SER A 228 3.08 -32.15 4.28
CA SER A 228 1.65 -31.93 4.48
C SER A 228 1.22 -30.46 4.36
N GLU A 229 2.16 -29.51 4.48
CA GLU A 229 1.93 -28.07 4.34
C GLU A 229 2.16 -27.53 2.91
N LYS A 230 2.31 -28.41 1.95
CA LYS A 230 2.37 -28.02 0.54
C LYS A 230 1.05 -27.39 0.09
N SER A 231 1.03 -26.24 -0.57
CA SER A 231 2.14 -25.46 -1.13
C SER A 231 2.76 -24.54 -0.09
N ARG A 232 4.09 -24.60 0.06
CA ARG A 232 4.88 -23.83 1.01
C ARG A 232 5.55 -22.69 0.25
N TYR A 233 5.11 -21.46 0.43
CA TYR A 233 5.68 -20.32 -0.27
C TYR A 233 6.67 -19.55 0.61
N LEU A 234 7.72 -19.02 -0.01
CA LEU A 234 8.62 -18.06 0.61
C LEU A 234 8.04 -16.65 0.44
N ILE A 235 7.85 -15.96 1.56
CA ILE A 235 7.34 -14.60 1.62
C ILE A 235 8.32 -13.72 2.41
N ALA A 236 8.27 -12.41 2.17
CA ALA A 236 9.12 -11.45 2.86
C ALA A 236 8.29 -10.28 3.39
N LEU A 237 8.66 -9.79 4.58
CA LEU A 237 8.02 -8.67 5.26
C LEU A 237 8.94 -7.47 5.32
N VAL A 238 8.39 -6.30 4.99
CA VAL A 238 8.97 -4.98 5.26
C VAL A 238 7.97 -4.11 6.01
N VAL A 239 8.47 -3.15 6.79
CA VAL A 239 7.65 -2.27 7.61
C VAL A 239 8.10 -0.81 7.44
N ALA A 240 7.12 0.09 7.33
CA ALA A 240 7.25 1.50 7.58
C ALA A 240 6.87 1.73 9.05
N PRO A 241 7.84 1.97 9.96
CA PRO A 241 7.60 2.01 11.40
C PRO A 241 6.52 3.02 11.78
N GLY A 242 5.60 2.60 12.65
CA GLY A 242 4.46 3.41 13.08
C GLY A 242 3.36 3.61 12.04
N ALA A 243 3.60 3.28 10.76
CA ALA A 243 2.69 3.60 9.66
C ALA A 243 2.04 2.37 9.02
N ASP A 244 2.83 1.49 8.38
CA ASP A 244 2.29 0.40 7.56
C ASP A 244 3.26 -0.78 7.43
N TYR A 245 2.82 -1.86 6.84
CA TYR A 245 3.62 -3.03 6.46
C TYR A 245 3.39 -3.40 5.00
N HIS A 246 4.35 -4.14 4.42
CA HIS A 246 4.20 -4.69 3.09
C HIS A 246 4.80 -6.09 2.97
N TRP A 247 4.16 -6.93 2.15
CA TRP A 247 4.57 -8.32 1.91
C TRP A 247 4.86 -8.58 0.45
N TYR A 248 5.90 -9.39 0.23
CA TYR A 248 6.30 -9.94 -1.07
C TYR A 248 6.18 -11.45 -1.08
N ARG A 249 6.07 -12.05 -2.27
CA ARG A 249 6.15 -13.50 -2.47
C ARG A 249 7.14 -13.85 -3.58
N SER A 250 8.03 -14.84 -3.32
CA SER A 250 8.95 -15.39 -4.31
C SER A 250 8.18 -16.11 -5.43
N GLN A 251 8.56 -15.88 -6.68
CA GLN A 251 7.90 -16.43 -7.87
C GLN A 251 8.79 -17.47 -8.57
N LYS A 252 8.17 -18.32 -9.38
CA LYS A 252 8.87 -19.38 -10.13
C LYS A 252 9.92 -18.82 -11.09
N GLU A 253 9.66 -17.64 -11.61
CA GLU A 253 10.50 -16.95 -12.59
C GLU A 253 11.78 -16.33 -12.01
N GLY A 254 11.99 -16.45 -10.67
CA GLY A 254 13.23 -16.01 -10.00
C GLY A 254 13.18 -14.61 -9.40
N PHE A 255 12.10 -13.88 -9.61
CA PHE A 255 11.85 -12.57 -9.00
C PHE A 255 10.81 -12.63 -7.87
N TRP A 256 10.53 -11.51 -7.24
CA TRP A 256 9.49 -11.35 -6.24
C TRP A 256 8.32 -10.55 -6.79
N GLY A 257 7.12 -11.02 -6.51
CA GLY A 257 5.90 -10.29 -6.81
C GLY A 257 5.28 -9.72 -5.54
N HIS A 258 4.50 -8.66 -5.71
CA HIS A 258 3.76 -8.00 -4.64
C HIS A 258 2.51 -7.30 -5.15
N LYS A 259 1.67 -6.83 -4.22
CA LYS A 259 0.46 -6.08 -4.54
C LYS A 259 0.31 -4.91 -3.55
N PRO A 260 0.70 -3.67 -3.93
CA PRO A 260 0.57 -2.50 -3.08
C PRO A 260 -0.91 -2.13 -2.83
N GLY A 261 -1.45 -2.49 -1.67
CA GLY A 261 -2.82 -2.15 -1.28
C GLY A 261 -3.87 -2.47 -2.35
N ARG A 262 -4.64 -1.46 -2.71
CA ARG A 262 -5.75 -1.52 -3.70
C ARG A 262 -5.29 -1.49 -5.17
N THR A 263 -3.98 -1.46 -5.43
CA THR A 263 -3.41 -1.39 -6.78
C THR A 263 -3.17 -2.75 -7.41
N ALA A 264 -2.67 -2.78 -8.64
CA ALA A 264 -2.34 -4.01 -9.37
C ALA A 264 -1.19 -4.79 -8.72
N ALA A 265 -1.27 -6.12 -8.78
CA ALA A 265 -0.13 -6.99 -8.49
C ALA A 265 0.93 -6.83 -9.57
N LYS A 266 2.19 -6.72 -9.16
CA LYS A 266 3.35 -6.46 -10.02
C LYS A 266 4.63 -7.09 -9.46
N ASN A 267 5.71 -6.99 -10.22
CA ASN A 267 7.03 -7.52 -9.88
C ASN A 267 8.12 -6.43 -9.92
N VAL A 268 7.72 -5.16 -9.93
CA VAL A 268 8.63 -4.01 -9.97
C VAL A 268 8.52 -3.18 -8.69
N ASP A 269 9.63 -2.61 -8.26
CA ASP A 269 9.73 -1.73 -7.09
C ASP A 269 9.27 -0.28 -7.38
N ASN A 270 9.51 0.65 -6.46
CA ASN A 270 9.11 2.05 -6.60
C ASN A 270 9.84 2.79 -7.73
N SER A 271 11.05 2.35 -8.08
CA SER A 271 11.85 2.88 -9.19
C SER A 271 11.59 2.17 -10.53
N GLY A 272 10.65 1.20 -10.56
CA GLY A 272 10.30 0.46 -11.76
C GLY A 272 11.24 -0.71 -12.10
N HIS A 273 12.19 -1.05 -11.22
CA HIS A 273 13.10 -2.19 -11.40
C HIS A 273 12.47 -3.48 -10.92
N VAL A 274 12.78 -4.59 -11.62
CA VAL A 274 12.30 -5.92 -11.20
C VAL A 274 12.82 -6.26 -9.81
N VAL A 275 11.94 -6.65 -8.91
CA VAL A 275 12.30 -7.01 -7.53
C VAL A 275 13.00 -8.36 -7.51
N LEU A 276 14.32 -8.35 -7.52
CA LEU A 276 15.15 -9.55 -7.36
C LEU A 276 15.35 -9.91 -5.88
N SER A 277 15.34 -8.91 -4.99
CA SER A 277 15.42 -9.07 -3.54
C SER A 277 14.55 -8.02 -2.83
N PRO A 278 13.59 -8.42 -1.98
CA PRO A 278 12.83 -7.48 -1.14
C PRO A 278 13.69 -6.70 -0.13
N GLU A 279 14.88 -7.21 0.18
CA GLU A 279 15.81 -6.57 1.11
C GLU A 279 16.47 -5.33 0.52
N THR A 280 16.78 -5.36 -0.78
CA THR A 280 17.57 -4.33 -1.47
C THR A 280 16.80 -3.52 -2.51
N CYS A 281 15.55 -3.91 -2.85
CA CYS A 281 14.73 -3.16 -3.80
C CYS A 281 14.36 -1.77 -3.27
N ASP A 282 14.03 -0.84 -4.17
CA ASP A 282 13.51 0.46 -3.78
C ASP A 282 12.09 0.33 -3.21
N ARG A 283 12.00 0.50 -1.90
CA ARG A 283 10.76 0.54 -1.13
C ARG A 283 10.66 1.78 -0.24
N THR A 284 11.62 2.69 -0.38
CA THR A 284 11.81 3.84 0.51
C THR A 284 11.58 5.19 -0.15
N SER A 285 11.58 5.28 -1.47
CA SER A 285 11.35 6.51 -2.22
C SER A 285 9.92 7.06 -2.12
N GLY A 286 8.95 6.25 -1.67
CA GLY A 286 7.59 6.69 -1.38
C GLY A 286 7.37 7.04 0.11
N PHE A 287 6.26 7.74 0.41
CA PHE A 287 5.85 8.03 1.79
C PHE A 287 4.56 7.27 2.15
N PRO A 288 4.49 6.54 3.27
CA PRO A 288 5.57 6.29 4.24
C PRO A 288 6.66 5.39 3.66
N SER A 289 7.89 5.56 4.16
CA SER A 289 9.06 4.79 3.74
C SER A 289 9.16 3.46 4.46
N TYR A 290 9.21 2.35 3.73
CA TYR A 290 9.32 0.99 4.28
C TYR A 290 10.78 0.64 4.58
N THR A 291 11.36 1.32 5.55
CA THR A 291 12.79 1.27 5.86
C THR A 291 13.24 -0.04 6.49
N GLN A 292 12.35 -0.74 7.21
CA GLN A 292 12.72 -1.96 7.95
C GLN A 292 12.45 -3.22 7.13
N PHE A 293 13.49 -4.03 6.92
CA PHE A 293 13.35 -5.39 6.43
C PHE A 293 13.24 -6.35 7.63
N CYS A 294 12.08 -7.02 7.77
CA CYS A 294 11.78 -7.86 8.93
C CYS A 294 12.15 -9.33 8.74
N GLY A 295 12.51 -9.71 7.53
CA GLY A 295 12.99 -11.05 7.20
C GLY A 295 12.10 -11.85 6.25
N TYR A 296 12.52 -13.09 6.05
CA TYR A 296 11.83 -14.09 5.23
C TYR A 296 11.06 -15.07 6.11
N PHE A 297 9.92 -15.53 5.58
CA PHE A 297 9.03 -16.47 6.27
C PHE A 297 8.53 -17.53 5.31
N TYR A 298 8.15 -18.68 5.85
CA TYR A 298 7.42 -19.72 5.13
C TYR A 298 5.93 -19.56 5.39
N ARG A 299 5.16 -19.59 4.31
CA ARG A 299 3.71 -19.63 4.33
C ARG A 299 3.25 -21.09 4.12
N PRO A 300 2.67 -21.76 5.15
CA PRO A 300 2.11 -23.11 5.03
C PRO A 300 0.77 -23.09 4.30
N ASN A 301 0.36 -24.23 3.76
CA ASN A 301 -0.97 -24.35 3.17
C ASN A 301 -2.10 -24.15 4.21
N SER A 302 -1.88 -24.51 5.45
CA SER A 302 -2.84 -24.36 6.57
C SER A 302 -2.99 -22.93 7.10
N ILE A 303 -2.27 -21.93 6.53
CA ILE A 303 -2.32 -20.54 7.00
C ILE A 303 -3.76 -20.02 7.04
N ARG A 304 -4.15 -19.36 8.14
CA ARG A 304 -5.44 -18.73 8.34
C ARG A 304 -5.39 -17.27 7.88
N VAL A 305 -6.38 -16.84 7.11
CA VAL A 305 -6.40 -15.50 6.52
C VAL A 305 -7.83 -14.96 6.51
N ASN A 306 -7.99 -13.75 7.03
CA ASN A 306 -9.29 -13.05 7.03
C ASN A 306 -9.11 -11.53 6.88
#